data_cdd66268cddb90bf2aa9ff7c72041fa1
#
_entry.id   cdd66268cddb90bf2aa9ff7c72041fa1
#
_cell.length_a   1.000
_cell.length_b   1.000
_cell.length_c   1.000
_cell.angle_alpha   90.00
_cell.angle_beta   90.00
_cell.angle_gamma   90.00
#
_symmetry.space_group_name_H-M   'P 1'
#
loop_
_entity.id
_entity.type
_entity.pdbx_description
1 polymer ?
#
loop_
_entity_poly.entity_id
_entity_poly.type
_entity_poly.pdbx_seq_one_letter_code
_entity_poly.pdbx_strand_id
1 'polypeptide(L)'
;MRETGKYLQRFNRLLVWPTLFLFILLAISGYGILNPRLVNDLTGGLFTHVFFLNLHTSLILPTLTLLMIHILIALRSTLIRWGIKEGRLLDGFLLLLGAFALTLIVSLQYLVV
;
A
#
# COMPACT_ATOMS: atom_id res chain seq x y z
N MET A 1 -16.77 1.56 21.63
CA MET A 1 -15.64 2.19 20.94
C MET A 1 -14.31 1.51 21.17
N ARG A 2 -14.06 0.99 22.37
CA ARG A 2 -12.87 0.18 22.62
C ARG A 2 -12.80 -1.05 21.72
N GLU A 3 -13.96 -1.65 21.43
CA GLU A 3 -14.04 -2.82 20.56
C GLU A 3 -13.65 -2.48 19.13
N THR A 4 -14.06 -1.32 18.62
CA THR A 4 -13.69 -0.86 17.29
C THR A 4 -12.16 -0.72 17.16
N GLY A 5 -11.51 -0.17 18.19
CA GLY A 5 -10.06 -0.05 18.21
C GLY A 5 -9.36 -1.40 18.17
N LYS A 6 -9.87 -2.38 18.93
CA LYS A 6 -9.30 -3.74 18.93
C LYS A 6 -9.44 -4.43 17.58
N TYR A 7 -10.60 -4.31 16.94
CA TYR A 7 -10.83 -4.89 15.61
C TYR A 7 -9.93 -4.25 14.56
N LEU A 8 -9.78 -2.92 14.61
CA LEU A 8 -8.90 -2.22 13.69
C LEU A 8 -7.45 -2.62 13.86
N GLN A 9 -6.98 -2.76 15.10
CA GLN A 9 -5.61 -3.21 15.37
C GLN A 9 -5.38 -4.63 14.89
N ARG A 10 -6.34 -5.52 15.11
CA ARG A 10 -6.26 -6.90 14.64
C ARG A 10 -6.25 -6.95 13.12
N PHE A 11 -7.12 -6.19 12.49
CA PHE A 11 -7.18 -6.06 11.04
C PHE A 11 -5.86 -5.51 10.49
N ASN A 12 -5.30 -4.50 11.14
CA ASN A 12 -4.03 -3.91 10.76
C ASN A 12 -2.89 -4.93 10.81
N ARG A 13 -2.85 -5.77 11.84
CA ARG A 13 -1.87 -6.86 11.94
C ARG A 13 -1.99 -7.84 10.79
N LEU A 14 -3.23 -8.17 10.42
CA LEU A 14 -3.48 -9.06 9.29
C LEU A 14 -3.05 -8.44 7.97
N LEU A 15 -3.21 -7.11 7.83
CA LEU A 15 -2.81 -6.38 6.62
C LEU A 15 -1.30 -6.32 6.44
N VAL A 16 -0.53 -6.36 7.53
CA VAL A 16 0.93 -6.25 7.46
C VAL A 16 1.53 -7.33 6.57
N TRP A 17 1.07 -8.57 6.69
CA TRP A 17 1.63 -9.69 5.96
C TRP A 17 1.42 -9.57 4.44
N PRO A 18 0.18 -9.40 3.93
CA PRO A 18 -0.01 -9.23 2.48
C PRO A 18 0.63 -7.94 1.96
N THR A 19 0.62 -6.87 2.76
CA THR A 19 1.28 -5.61 2.37
C THR A 19 2.78 -5.80 2.22
N LEU A 20 3.40 -6.49 3.16
CA LEU A 20 4.84 -6.80 3.09
C LEU A 20 5.16 -7.67 1.87
N PHE A 21 4.35 -8.68 1.60
CA PHE A 21 4.53 -9.56 0.45
C PHE A 21 4.45 -8.77 -0.86
N LEU A 22 3.42 -7.93 -0.99
CA LEU A 22 3.25 -7.09 -2.17
C LEU A 22 4.39 -6.09 -2.31
N PHE A 23 4.86 -5.53 -1.20
CA PHE A 23 5.96 -4.57 -1.20
C PHE A 23 7.25 -5.22 -1.68
N ILE A 24 7.53 -6.46 -1.26
CA ILE A 24 8.68 -7.23 -1.71
C ILE A 24 8.59 -7.49 -3.22
N LEU A 25 7.42 -7.93 -3.69
CA LEU A 25 7.21 -8.14 -5.12
C LEU A 25 7.37 -6.85 -5.92
N LEU A 26 6.88 -5.74 -5.38
CA LEU A 26 7.02 -4.44 -6.00
C LEU A 26 8.49 -4.03 -6.10
N ALA A 27 9.26 -4.26 -5.05
CA ALA A 27 10.70 -3.97 -5.04
C ALA A 27 11.45 -4.82 -6.06
N ILE A 28 11.15 -6.11 -6.13
CA ILE A 28 11.77 -7.02 -7.10
C ILE A 28 11.45 -6.59 -8.54
N SER A 29 10.20 -6.25 -8.80
CA SER A 29 9.80 -5.78 -10.13
C SER A 29 10.47 -4.47 -10.49
N GLY A 30 10.64 -3.55 -9.51
CA GLY A 30 11.39 -2.31 -9.70
C GLY A 30 12.84 -2.56 -10.09
N TYR A 31 13.50 -3.48 -9.41
CA TYR A 31 14.88 -3.86 -9.76
C TYR A 31 14.95 -4.49 -11.16
N GLY A 32 13.95 -5.28 -11.53
CA GLY A 32 13.87 -5.85 -12.86
C GLY A 32 13.74 -4.81 -13.97
N ILE A 33 13.08 -3.69 -13.68
CA ILE A 33 12.97 -2.57 -14.61
C ILE A 33 14.30 -1.81 -14.72
N LEU A 34 14.94 -1.55 -13.58
CA LEU A 34 16.19 -0.79 -13.52
C LEU A 34 17.39 -1.57 -14.05
N ASN A 35 17.41 -2.87 -13.86
CA ASN A 35 18.55 -3.70 -14.22
C ASN A 35 18.10 -4.97 -14.94
N PRO A 36 17.54 -4.83 -16.15
CA PRO A 36 16.97 -5.98 -16.88
C PRO A 36 18.02 -7.04 -17.26
N ARG A 37 19.26 -6.65 -17.49
CA ARG A 37 20.33 -7.58 -17.84
C ARG A 37 20.62 -8.57 -16.72
N LEU A 38 20.77 -8.05 -15.49
CA LEU A 38 21.06 -8.89 -14.32
C LEU A 38 19.95 -9.90 -14.08
N VAL A 39 18.70 -9.45 -14.13
CA VAL A 39 17.55 -10.31 -13.89
C VAL A 39 17.39 -11.31 -15.02
N ASN A 40 17.60 -10.90 -16.27
CA ASN A 40 17.57 -11.80 -17.42
C ASN A 40 18.62 -12.90 -17.29
N ASP A 41 19.84 -12.53 -16.89
CA ASP A 41 20.93 -13.50 -16.68
C ASP A 41 20.62 -14.47 -15.53
N LEU A 42 20.09 -13.96 -14.42
CA LEU A 42 19.75 -14.77 -13.24
C LEU A 42 18.60 -15.74 -13.50
N THR A 43 17.65 -15.35 -14.36
CA THR A 43 16.47 -16.18 -14.64
C THR A 43 16.55 -16.95 -15.94
N GLY A 44 17.68 -16.85 -16.67
CA GLY A 44 17.87 -17.53 -17.95
C GLY A 44 16.94 -17.03 -19.05
N GLY A 45 16.53 -15.77 -19.00
CA GLY A 45 15.64 -15.16 -19.98
C GLY A 45 14.17 -15.39 -19.73
N LEU A 46 13.81 -15.99 -18.58
CA LEU A 46 12.44 -16.31 -18.22
C LEU A 46 11.61 -15.05 -17.97
N PHE A 47 12.21 -14.06 -17.30
CA PHE A 47 11.55 -12.81 -16.98
C PHE A 47 12.12 -11.67 -17.82
N THR A 48 11.26 -11.06 -18.64
CA THR A 48 11.64 -9.95 -19.51
C THR A 48 11.39 -8.61 -18.85
N HIS A 49 11.96 -7.55 -19.43
CA HIS A 49 11.71 -6.18 -18.99
C HIS A 49 10.20 -5.84 -19.02
N VAL A 50 9.50 -6.28 -20.07
CA VAL A 50 8.07 -6.07 -20.23
C VAL A 50 7.27 -6.75 -19.12
N PHE A 51 7.68 -7.97 -18.75
CA PHE A 51 7.05 -8.70 -17.65
C PHE A 51 7.15 -7.91 -16.34
N PHE A 52 8.34 -7.42 -15.99
CA PHE A 52 8.55 -6.65 -14.77
C PHE A 52 7.81 -5.31 -14.80
N LEU A 53 7.75 -4.66 -15.97
CA LEU A 53 7.02 -3.42 -16.11
C LEU A 53 5.53 -3.62 -15.87
N ASN A 54 4.94 -4.65 -16.45
CA ASN A 54 3.54 -5.00 -16.26
C ASN A 54 3.25 -5.38 -14.81
N LEU A 55 4.12 -6.19 -14.22
CA LEU A 55 3.98 -6.63 -12.84
C LEU A 55 4.04 -5.43 -11.89
N HIS A 56 5.04 -4.58 -12.05
CA HIS A 56 5.22 -3.39 -11.21
C HIS A 56 4.01 -2.46 -11.31
N THR A 57 3.56 -2.15 -12.50
CA THR A 57 2.41 -1.29 -12.74
C THR A 57 1.13 -1.87 -12.15
N SER A 58 0.94 -3.19 -12.29
CA SER A 58 -0.24 -3.87 -11.75
C SER A 58 -0.24 -3.93 -10.23
N LEU A 59 0.94 -4.00 -9.60
CA LEU A 59 1.07 -4.10 -8.15
C LEU A 59 0.99 -2.75 -7.43
N ILE A 60 1.24 -1.65 -8.14
CA ILE A 60 1.27 -0.32 -7.50
C ILE A 60 -0.07 -0.01 -6.82
N LEU A 61 -1.17 -0.15 -7.52
CA LEU A 61 -2.48 0.22 -7.00
C LEU A 61 -2.89 -0.61 -5.77
N PRO A 62 -2.86 -1.95 -5.80
CA PRO A 62 -3.22 -2.73 -4.62
C PRO A 62 -2.24 -2.53 -3.46
N THR A 63 -0.95 -2.39 -3.74
CA THR A 63 0.06 -2.18 -2.69
C THR A 63 -0.16 -0.84 -2.00
N LEU A 64 -0.34 0.23 -2.77
CA LEU A 64 -0.58 1.56 -2.21
C LEU A 64 -1.91 1.63 -1.46
N THR A 65 -2.94 0.93 -1.94
CA THR A 65 -4.23 0.88 -1.27
C THR A 65 -4.11 0.21 0.10
N LEU A 66 -3.47 -0.95 0.17
CA LEU A 66 -3.24 -1.65 1.44
C LEU A 66 -2.36 -0.85 2.38
N LEU A 67 -1.31 -0.25 1.84
CA LEU A 67 -0.40 0.59 2.63
C LEU A 67 -1.13 1.80 3.20
N MET A 68 -1.99 2.43 2.41
CA MET A 68 -2.79 3.58 2.83
C MET A 68 -3.74 3.19 3.96
N ILE A 69 -4.43 2.05 3.84
CA ILE A 69 -5.30 1.56 4.90
C ILE A 69 -4.50 1.32 6.18
N HIS A 70 -3.33 0.69 6.05
CA HIS A 70 -2.44 0.43 7.17
C HIS A 70 -2.01 1.75 7.85
N ILE A 71 -1.59 2.73 7.07
CA ILE A 71 -1.16 4.03 7.58
C ILE A 71 -2.31 4.75 8.27
N LEU A 72 -3.52 4.73 7.70
CA LEU A 72 -4.69 5.39 8.30
C LEU A 72 -5.05 4.79 9.65
N ILE A 73 -5.02 3.46 9.77
CA ILE A 73 -5.30 2.78 11.03
C ILE A 73 -4.22 3.11 12.07
N ALA A 74 -2.95 3.11 11.64
CA ALA A 74 -1.84 3.45 12.52
C ALA A 74 -1.90 4.92 12.96
N LEU A 75 -2.27 5.81 12.05
CA LEU A 75 -2.44 7.23 12.36
C LEU A 75 -3.58 7.45 13.35
N ARG A 76 -4.70 6.75 13.17
CA ARG A 76 -5.82 6.81 14.12
C ARG A 76 -5.37 6.43 15.52
N SER A 77 -4.64 5.32 15.65
CA SER A 77 -4.12 4.86 16.94
C SER A 77 -3.16 5.87 17.56
N THR A 78 -2.29 6.46 16.74
CA THR A 78 -1.31 7.45 17.20
C THR A 78 -1.99 8.73 17.69
N LEU A 79 -2.99 9.21 16.95
CA LEU A 79 -3.74 10.42 17.33
C LEU A 79 -4.50 10.23 18.63
N ILE A 80 -5.09 9.04 18.84
CA ILE A 80 -5.78 8.72 20.08
C ILE A 80 -4.79 8.71 21.25
N ARG A 81 -3.58 8.18 21.05
CA ARG A 81 -2.53 8.21 22.08
C ARG A 81 -2.10 9.62 22.45
N TRP A 82 -2.12 10.52 21.49
CA TRP A 82 -1.73 11.92 21.71
C TRP A 82 -2.82 12.75 22.38
N GLY A 83 -3.94 12.13 22.75
CA GLY A 83 -5.01 12.79 23.48
C GLY A 83 -6.17 13.27 22.64
N ILE A 84 -6.19 12.99 21.35
CA ILE A 84 -7.32 13.31 20.49
C ILE A 84 -8.44 12.32 20.80
N LYS A 85 -9.63 12.84 21.04
CA LYS A 85 -10.78 12.01 21.41
C LYS A 85 -11.21 11.11 20.25
N GLU A 86 -11.38 9.84 20.55
CA GLU A 86 -12.00 8.91 19.64
C GLU A 86 -13.44 9.34 19.37
N GLY A 87 -13.84 9.46 18.09
CA GLY A 87 -15.17 9.88 17.74
C GLY A 87 -15.38 10.03 16.26
N ARG A 88 -16.59 10.47 15.89
CA ARG A 88 -16.99 10.63 14.50
C ARG A 88 -16.15 11.67 13.74
N LEU A 89 -15.70 12.71 14.44
CA LEU A 89 -14.86 13.74 13.81
C LEU A 89 -13.52 13.17 13.36
N LEU A 90 -12.89 12.36 14.23
CA LEU A 90 -11.63 11.72 13.90
C LEU A 90 -11.80 10.73 12.75
N ASP A 91 -12.80 9.86 12.83
CA ASP A 91 -13.06 8.87 11.79
C ASP A 91 -13.44 9.55 10.47
N GLY A 92 -14.26 10.59 10.52
CA GLY A 92 -14.62 11.36 9.33
C GLY A 92 -13.43 12.02 8.67
N PHE A 93 -12.55 12.63 9.46
CA PHE A 93 -11.32 13.25 8.97
C PHE A 93 -10.43 12.21 8.27
N LEU A 94 -10.25 11.06 8.90
CA LEU A 94 -9.41 9.99 8.35
C LEU A 94 -10.02 9.40 7.06
N LEU A 95 -11.34 9.27 7.00
CA LEU A 95 -12.02 8.82 5.79
C LEU A 95 -11.85 9.81 4.65
N LEU A 96 -11.97 11.11 4.92
CA LEU A 96 -11.75 12.14 3.92
C LEU A 96 -10.32 12.12 3.41
N LEU A 97 -9.37 11.98 4.32
CA LEU A 97 -7.95 11.89 3.98
C LEU A 97 -7.67 10.66 3.11
N GLY A 98 -8.25 9.52 3.49
CA GLY A 98 -8.13 8.29 2.72
C GLY A 98 -8.74 8.38 1.35
N ALA A 99 -9.95 8.96 1.25
CA ALA A 99 -10.62 9.16 -0.03
C ALA A 99 -9.83 10.08 -0.95
N PHE A 100 -9.26 11.16 -0.41
CA PHE A 100 -8.42 12.08 -1.16
C PHE A 100 -7.16 11.39 -1.67
N ALA A 101 -6.48 10.64 -0.79
CA ALA A 101 -5.27 9.91 -1.15
C ALA A 101 -5.57 8.84 -2.21
N LEU A 102 -6.66 8.11 -2.06
CA LEU A 102 -7.06 7.09 -3.03
C LEU A 102 -7.38 7.70 -4.39
N THR A 103 -8.09 8.83 -4.40
CA THR A 103 -8.39 9.56 -5.62
C THR A 103 -7.11 9.99 -6.34
N LEU A 104 -6.13 10.51 -5.59
CA LEU A 104 -4.84 10.88 -6.15
C LEU A 104 -4.11 9.68 -6.74
N ILE A 105 -4.08 8.57 -6.03
CA ILE A 105 -3.41 7.35 -6.48
C ILE A 105 -4.03 6.84 -7.78
N VAL A 106 -5.36 6.75 -7.83
CA VAL A 106 -6.08 6.29 -9.03
C VAL A 106 -5.88 7.25 -10.19
N SER A 107 -5.94 8.55 -9.93
CA SER A 107 -5.73 9.57 -10.97
C SER A 107 -4.32 9.48 -11.56
N LEU A 108 -3.30 9.34 -10.71
CA LEU A 108 -1.93 9.20 -11.17
C LEU A 108 -1.73 7.90 -11.96
N GLN A 109 -2.37 6.82 -11.53
CA GLN A 109 -2.30 5.53 -12.22
C GLN A 109 -2.84 5.65 -13.65
N TYR A 110 -3.99 6.31 -13.82
CA TYR A 110 -4.59 6.50 -15.12
C TYR A 110 -3.82 7.48 -16.00
N LEU A 111 -3.18 8.50 -15.41
CA LEU A 111 -2.38 9.46 -16.16
C LEU A 111 -1.08 8.86 -16.66
N VAL A 112 -0.50 7.92 -15.91
CA VAL A 112 0.77 7.29 -16.26
C VAL A 112 0.57 6.15 -17.25
N VAL A 113 -0.58 5.52 -17.24
CA VAL A 113 -0.93 4.43 -18.16
C VAL A 113 -1.61 4.98 -19.40
#